data_313d9dd710a10e00c3956956efe73031
#
_entry.id   313d9dd710a10e00c3956956efe73031
#
_cell.length_a   1.000
_cell.length_b   1.000
_cell.length_c   1.000
_cell.angle_alpha   90.00
_cell.angle_beta   90.00
_cell.angle_gamma   90.00
#
_symmetry.space_group_name_H-M   'P 1'
#
loop_
_entity.id
_entity.type
_entity.pdbx_description
1 polymer ?
#
loop_
_entity_poly.entity_id
_entity_poly.type
_entity_poly.pdbx_seq_one_letter_code
_entity_poly.pdbx_strand_id
1 'polypeptide(L)'
;MPAEELKRPDEAAMFRILARHPYSPEGVILRLAWQEGLSRKELNELTWDQVDLDGGSLLLPDRTVPLEPSVADCLRERYARYRKLSDRVLIADRGKKPMPPENVSRLAKIALDSEGQDVSLKDLRRDWIVRQIKASGWACAARVSGMAVGSLR
;
A
#
# COMPACT_ATOMS: atom_id res chain seq x y z
N MET A 1 22.44 -8.70 -13.09
CA MET A 1 21.87 -8.68 -13.52
C MET A 1 21.50 -8.06 -13.80
N PRO A 2 21.44 -8.06 -14.15
CA PRO A 2 20.93 -7.41 -14.33
C PRO A 2 20.03 -7.18 -14.12
N ALA A 3 20.47 -7.38 -14.30
CA ALA A 3 19.89 -6.94 -14.14
C ALA A 3 18.88 -6.75 -13.87
N GLU A 4 18.70 -6.94 -13.22
CA GLU A 4 17.54 -6.82 -12.92
C GLU A 4 17.16 -5.52 -12.91
N GLU A 5 16.59 -5.15 -13.91
CA GLU A 5 15.95 -3.99 -13.98
C GLU A 5 14.84 -4.00 -13.02
N LEU A 6 14.82 -3.10 -12.06
CA LEU A 6 13.67 -2.89 -11.21
C LEU A 6 12.55 -2.39 -12.11
N LYS A 7 11.44 -3.11 -12.12
CA LYS A 7 10.25 -2.62 -12.75
C LYS A 7 9.68 -1.52 -11.89
N ARG A 8 9.50 -0.34 -12.45
CA ARG A 8 8.97 0.80 -11.73
C ARG A 8 7.71 1.30 -12.42
N PRO A 9 6.69 1.71 -11.66
CA PRO A 9 5.48 2.26 -12.28
C PRO A 9 5.74 3.65 -12.81
N ASP A 10 4.97 4.03 -13.83
CA ASP A 10 4.96 5.41 -14.30
C ASP A 10 4.16 6.25 -13.31
N GLU A 11 4.77 7.29 -12.77
CA GLU A 11 4.17 8.10 -11.73
C GLU A 11 2.87 8.74 -12.17
N ALA A 12 2.84 9.32 -13.37
CA ALA A 12 1.62 9.95 -13.88
C ALA A 12 0.49 8.93 -14.03
N ALA A 13 0.80 7.72 -14.52
CA ALA A 13 -0.18 6.66 -14.64
C ALA A 13 -0.72 6.25 -13.28
N MET A 14 0.15 6.15 -12.29
CA MET A 14 -0.28 5.80 -10.92
C MET A 14 -1.25 6.84 -10.37
N PHE A 15 -0.96 8.12 -10.55
CA PHE A 15 -1.87 9.16 -10.06
C PHE A 15 -3.21 9.15 -10.80
N ARG A 16 -3.21 8.81 -12.08
CA ARG A 16 -4.49 8.65 -12.81
C ARG A 16 -5.32 7.50 -12.23
N ILE A 17 -4.67 6.39 -11.93
CA ILE A 17 -5.37 5.25 -11.31
C ILE A 17 -5.93 5.65 -9.95
N LEU A 18 -5.11 6.26 -9.11
CA LEU A 18 -5.54 6.64 -7.76
C LEU A 18 -6.68 7.65 -7.79
N ALA A 19 -6.69 8.55 -8.75
CA ALA A 19 -7.77 9.52 -8.89
C ALA A 19 -9.13 8.86 -9.19
N ARG A 20 -9.11 7.71 -9.86
CA ARG A 20 -10.33 6.94 -10.14
C ARG A 20 -10.78 6.07 -8.98
N HIS A 21 -9.93 5.92 -7.96
CA HIS A 21 -10.19 5.03 -6.83
C HIS A 21 -9.96 5.75 -5.50
N PRO A 22 -10.85 6.71 -5.15
CA PRO A 22 -10.63 7.51 -3.93
C PRO A 22 -10.78 6.71 -2.62
N TYR A 23 -11.56 5.61 -2.63
CA TYR A 23 -11.73 4.81 -1.42
C TYR A 23 -11.98 3.32 -1.71
N SER A 24 -11.96 2.91 -2.96
CA SER A 24 -12.19 1.51 -3.34
C SER A 24 -11.05 0.60 -2.86
N PRO A 25 -11.27 -0.72 -2.84
CA PRO A 25 -10.19 -1.64 -2.46
C PRO A 25 -8.94 -1.44 -3.30
N GLU A 26 -9.09 -1.25 -4.62
CA GLU A 26 -7.96 -1.01 -5.51
C GLU A 26 -7.17 0.23 -5.08
N GLY A 27 -7.88 1.30 -4.74
CA GLY A 27 -7.24 2.54 -4.30
C GLY A 27 -6.49 2.38 -2.99
N VAL A 28 -7.05 1.64 -2.04
CA VAL A 28 -6.39 1.36 -0.77
C VAL A 28 -5.13 0.53 -0.99
N ILE A 29 -5.27 -0.55 -1.76
CA ILE A 29 -4.16 -1.46 -2.04
C ILE A 29 -2.99 -0.71 -2.67
N LEU A 30 -3.25 0.05 -3.72
CA LEU A 30 -2.19 0.73 -4.44
C LEU A 30 -1.56 1.86 -3.63
N ARG A 31 -2.36 2.62 -2.88
CA ARG A 31 -1.80 3.66 -2.03
C ARG A 31 -0.89 3.10 -0.94
N LEU A 32 -1.36 2.07 -0.26
CA LEU A 32 -0.57 1.50 0.84
C LEU A 32 0.67 0.79 0.33
N ALA A 33 0.59 0.12 -0.82
CA ALA A 33 1.76 -0.55 -1.38
C ALA A 33 2.78 0.44 -1.95
N TRP A 34 2.32 1.43 -2.68
CA TRP A 34 3.20 2.35 -3.42
C TRP A 34 3.61 3.58 -2.61
N GLN A 35 2.69 4.16 -1.87
CA GLN A 35 2.96 5.39 -1.11
C GLN A 35 3.39 5.14 0.33
N GLU A 36 3.11 3.95 0.86
CA GLU A 36 3.45 3.62 2.25
C GLU A 36 4.29 2.35 2.38
N GLY A 37 4.53 1.64 1.29
CA GLY A 37 5.46 0.52 1.28
C GLY A 37 4.99 -0.77 1.96
N LEU A 38 3.68 -1.00 2.08
CA LEU A 38 3.17 -2.21 2.70
C LEU A 38 3.29 -3.41 1.76
N SER A 39 3.55 -4.58 2.34
CA SER A 39 3.55 -5.85 1.61
C SER A 39 2.11 -6.35 1.44
N ARG A 40 1.94 -7.36 0.55
CA ARG A 40 0.63 -7.99 0.36
C ARG A 40 0.07 -8.57 1.66
N LYS A 41 0.93 -9.20 2.46
CA LYS A 41 0.53 -9.77 3.73
C LYS A 41 0.03 -8.68 4.69
N GLU A 42 0.77 -7.58 4.77
CA GLU A 42 0.39 -6.46 5.62
C GLU A 42 -0.93 -5.85 5.18
N LEU A 43 -1.12 -5.70 3.86
CA LEU A 43 -2.38 -5.18 3.31
C LEU A 43 -3.54 -6.08 3.67
N ASN A 44 -3.35 -7.39 3.51
CA ASN A 44 -4.41 -8.37 3.75
C ASN A 44 -4.80 -8.44 5.22
N GLU A 45 -3.84 -8.27 6.12
CA GLU A 45 -4.06 -8.41 7.57
C GLU A 45 -4.38 -7.10 8.27
N LEU A 46 -4.35 -5.98 7.57
CA LEU A 46 -4.53 -4.67 8.19
C LEU A 46 -5.93 -4.53 8.81
N THR A 47 -5.97 -4.07 10.06
CA THR A 47 -7.22 -3.82 10.78
C THR A 47 -7.36 -2.33 11.08
N TRP A 48 -8.59 -1.91 11.35
CA TRP A 48 -8.85 -0.51 11.70
C TRP A 48 -8.18 -0.08 13.01
N ASP A 49 -7.93 -1.02 13.92
CA ASP A 49 -7.21 -0.72 15.16
C ASP A 49 -5.78 -0.25 14.89
N GLN A 50 -5.23 -0.63 13.74
CA GLN A 50 -3.88 -0.24 13.35
C GLN A 50 -3.83 1.10 12.61
N VAL A 51 -4.98 1.68 12.30
CA VAL A 51 -5.06 2.94 11.55
C VAL A 51 -5.37 4.07 12.52
N ASP A 52 -4.37 4.90 12.79
CA ASP A 52 -4.54 6.08 13.64
C ASP A 52 -4.81 7.28 12.75
N LEU A 53 -6.10 7.51 12.47
CA LEU A 53 -6.50 8.60 11.58
C LEU A 53 -6.24 9.98 12.20
N ASP A 54 -6.35 10.09 13.52
CA ASP A 54 -6.10 11.36 14.21
C ASP A 54 -4.63 11.70 14.22
N GLY A 55 -3.78 10.69 14.47
CA GLY A 55 -2.35 10.86 14.48
C GLY A 55 -1.70 10.79 13.11
N GLY A 56 -2.44 10.30 12.11
CA GLY A 56 -1.91 10.19 10.75
C GLY A 56 -0.87 9.11 10.59
N SER A 57 -1.07 7.94 11.20
CA SER A 57 -0.10 6.85 11.18
C SER A 57 -0.74 5.47 11.07
N LEU A 58 0.05 4.50 10.59
CA LEU A 58 -0.28 3.08 10.70
C LEU A 58 0.57 2.47 11.80
N LEU A 59 -0.07 1.73 12.70
CA LEU A 59 0.61 1.10 13.82
C LEU A 59 0.77 -0.39 13.52
N LEU A 60 1.82 -0.73 12.77
CA LEU A 60 2.10 -2.11 12.41
C LEU A 60 2.87 -2.82 13.51
N PRO A 61 2.84 -4.17 13.56
CA PRO A 61 3.52 -4.90 14.66
C PRO A 61 5.00 -4.59 14.79
N ASP A 62 5.68 -4.32 13.68
CA ASP A 62 7.13 -4.11 13.68
C ASP A 62 7.55 -2.66 13.46
N ARG A 63 6.60 -1.76 13.17
CA ARG A 63 6.94 -0.35 12.90
C ARG A 63 5.70 0.53 12.86
N THR A 64 5.93 1.84 12.94
CA THR A 64 4.90 2.84 12.74
C THR A 64 5.21 3.57 11.44
N VAL A 65 4.21 3.69 10.57
CA VAL A 65 4.37 4.30 9.25
C VAL A 65 3.53 5.58 9.20
N PRO A 66 4.16 6.75 8.96
CA PRO A 66 3.38 7.98 8.82
C PRO A 66 2.59 7.96 7.51
N LEU A 67 1.33 8.40 7.57
CA LEU A 67 0.46 8.40 6.40
C LEU A 67 0.61 9.69 5.62
N GLU A 68 0.75 9.57 4.31
CA GLU A 68 0.67 10.73 3.43
C GLU A 68 -0.77 11.25 3.43
N PRO A 69 -0.97 12.59 3.21
CA PRO A 69 -2.32 13.16 3.26
C PRO A 69 -3.33 12.47 2.35
N SER A 70 -2.93 12.11 1.13
CA SER A 70 -3.84 11.43 0.20
C SER A 70 -4.22 10.03 0.69
N VAL A 71 -3.31 9.34 1.35
CA VAL A 71 -3.58 8.01 1.92
C VAL A 71 -4.51 8.15 3.10
N ALA A 72 -4.26 9.12 3.98
CA ALA A 72 -5.13 9.37 5.13
C ALA A 72 -6.55 9.71 4.69
N ASP A 73 -6.70 10.53 3.66
CA ASP A 73 -8.03 10.89 3.14
C ASP A 73 -8.76 9.67 2.60
N CYS A 74 -8.06 8.80 1.88
CA CYS A 74 -8.63 7.56 1.37
C CYS A 74 -9.13 6.68 2.50
N LEU A 75 -8.32 6.52 3.54
CA LEU A 75 -8.68 5.69 4.68
C LEU A 75 -9.83 6.29 5.51
N ARG A 76 -9.88 7.61 5.65
CA ARG A 76 -11.00 8.27 6.33
C ARG A 76 -12.31 8.02 5.61
N GLU A 77 -12.33 8.16 4.28
CA GLU A 77 -13.52 7.95 3.49
C GLU A 77 -13.96 6.49 3.57
N ARG A 78 -12.99 5.57 3.51
CA ARG A 78 -13.28 4.15 3.62
C ARG A 78 -13.78 3.79 5.01
N TYR A 79 -13.19 4.34 6.05
CA TYR A 79 -13.63 4.14 7.43
C TYR A 79 -15.08 4.55 7.61
N ALA A 80 -15.45 5.73 7.11
CA ALA A 80 -16.80 6.23 7.23
C ALA A 80 -17.84 5.30 6.57
N ARG A 81 -17.44 4.61 5.49
CA ARG A 81 -18.34 3.76 4.72
C ARG A 81 -18.38 2.31 5.20
N TYR A 82 -17.25 1.79 5.68
CA TYR A 82 -17.10 0.33 5.85
C TYR A 82 -16.72 -0.12 7.26
N ARG A 83 -16.37 0.77 8.18
CA ARG A 83 -15.90 0.38 9.52
C ARG A 83 -16.88 -0.55 10.24
N LYS A 84 -18.17 -0.32 10.09
CA LYS A 84 -19.20 -1.09 10.78
C LYS A 84 -19.35 -2.51 10.23
N LEU A 85 -18.82 -2.77 9.04
CA LEU A 85 -18.96 -4.07 8.38
C LEU A 85 -17.89 -5.07 8.84
N SER A 86 -16.71 -4.60 9.17
CA SER A 86 -15.60 -5.48 9.53
C SER A 86 -14.50 -4.68 10.23
N ASP A 87 -13.71 -5.40 11.04
CA ASP A 87 -12.50 -4.82 11.62
C ASP A 87 -11.36 -4.73 10.60
N ARG A 88 -11.48 -5.44 9.46
CA ARG A 88 -10.47 -5.40 8.39
C ARG A 88 -10.69 -4.23 7.47
N VAL A 89 -9.59 -3.60 7.05
CA VAL A 89 -9.62 -2.50 6.10
C VAL A 89 -10.03 -3.01 4.72
N LEU A 90 -9.53 -4.18 4.33
CA LEU A 90 -9.89 -4.81 3.07
C LEU A 90 -10.86 -5.95 3.32
N ILE A 91 -12.02 -5.88 2.69
CA ILE A 91 -13.06 -6.89 2.80
C ILE A 91 -13.51 -7.30 1.41
N ALA A 92 -14.04 -8.52 1.31
CA ALA A 92 -14.59 -9.01 0.05
C ALA A 92 -15.85 -8.23 -0.32
N ASP A 93 -16.09 -8.08 -1.63
CA ASP A 93 -17.30 -7.44 -2.11
C ASP A 93 -18.53 -8.13 -1.54
N ARG A 94 -19.52 -7.35 -1.17
CA ARG A 94 -20.79 -7.85 -0.63
C ARG A 94 -20.66 -8.63 0.67
N GLY A 95 -19.50 -8.60 1.33
CA GLY A 95 -19.31 -9.39 2.51
C GLY A 95 -18.67 -8.64 3.64
N LYS A 96 -18.74 -9.26 4.82
CA LYS A 96 -18.03 -8.79 6.00
C LYS A 96 -16.76 -9.60 6.23
N LYS A 97 -16.48 -10.53 5.31
CA LYS A 97 -15.32 -11.42 5.43
C LYS A 97 -14.06 -10.75 4.93
N PRO A 98 -12.91 -11.10 5.52
CA PRO A 98 -11.64 -10.60 5.01
C PRO A 98 -11.44 -10.97 3.54
N MET A 99 -10.80 -10.08 2.80
CA MET A 99 -10.48 -10.34 1.40
C MET A 99 -9.40 -11.43 1.32
N PRO A 100 -9.57 -12.45 0.48
CA PRO A 100 -8.51 -13.44 0.29
C PRO A 100 -7.23 -12.78 -0.27
N PRO A 101 -6.03 -13.28 0.12
CA PRO A 101 -4.78 -12.67 -0.35
C PRO A 101 -4.64 -12.62 -1.87
N GLU A 102 -5.10 -13.63 -2.58
CA GLU A 102 -5.03 -13.65 -4.04
C GLU A 102 -5.90 -12.56 -4.67
N ASN A 103 -6.97 -12.15 -4.01
CA ASN A 103 -7.80 -11.05 -4.49
C ASN A 103 -7.10 -9.70 -4.35
N VAL A 104 -6.27 -9.54 -3.33
CA VAL A 104 -5.47 -8.31 -3.17
C VAL A 104 -4.58 -8.13 -4.40
N SER A 105 -3.86 -9.18 -4.79
CA SER A 105 -2.99 -9.13 -5.97
C SER A 105 -3.80 -8.94 -7.26
N ARG A 106 -4.94 -9.61 -7.37
CA ARG A 106 -5.78 -9.53 -8.58
C ARG A 106 -6.34 -8.13 -8.79
N LEU A 107 -6.85 -7.52 -7.73
CA LEU A 107 -7.41 -6.16 -7.83
C LEU A 107 -6.32 -5.14 -8.17
N ALA A 108 -5.14 -5.30 -7.59
CA ALA A 108 -4.01 -4.45 -7.92
C ALA A 108 -3.65 -4.58 -9.40
N LYS A 109 -3.60 -5.83 -9.90
CA LYS A 109 -3.24 -6.07 -11.29
C LYS A 109 -4.26 -5.47 -12.25
N ILE A 110 -5.54 -5.63 -11.96
CA ILE A 110 -6.60 -5.06 -12.81
C ILE A 110 -6.43 -3.54 -12.91
N ALA A 111 -6.23 -2.88 -11.79
CA ALA A 111 -6.07 -1.43 -11.77
C ALA A 111 -4.80 -0.99 -12.51
N LEU A 112 -3.69 -1.69 -12.30
CA LEU A 112 -2.43 -1.38 -12.96
C LEU A 112 -2.52 -1.62 -14.47
N ASP A 113 -3.16 -2.71 -14.88
CA ASP A 113 -3.33 -3.03 -16.30
C ASP A 113 -4.17 -1.96 -17.03
N SER A 114 -5.06 -1.29 -16.32
CA SER A 114 -5.88 -0.23 -16.92
C SER A 114 -5.06 0.94 -17.46
N GLU A 115 -3.82 1.10 -16.97
CA GLU A 115 -2.90 2.12 -17.46
C GLU A 115 -1.65 1.51 -18.08
N GLY A 116 -1.70 0.22 -18.41
CA GLY A 116 -0.58 -0.46 -19.05
C GLY A 116 0.64 -0.64 -18.16
N GLN A 117 0.46 -0.65 -16.85
CA GLN A 117 1.57 -0.77 -15.91
C GLN A 117 1.83 -2.25 -15.60
N ASP A 118 2.95 -2.77 -16.10
CA ASP A 118 3.35 -4.17 -15.89
C ASP A 118 4.24 -4.26 -14.66
N VAL A 119 3.65 -4.01 -13.49
CA VAL A 119 4.34 -4.10 -12.20
C VAL A 119 3.45 -4.86 -11.21
N SER A 120 4.10 -5.46 -10.20
CA SER A 120 3.40 -6.18 -9.13
C SER A 120 3.42 -5.36 -7.85
N LEU A 121 2.70 -5.85 -6.82
CA LEU A 121 2.74 -5.23 -5.50
C LEU A 121 4.16 -5.20 -4.96
N LYS A 122 4.94 -6.26 -5.22
CA LYS A 122 6.34 -6.32 -4.81
C LYS A 122 7.15 -5.22 -5.47
N ASP A 123 6.90 -4.95 -6.75
CA ASP A 123 7.58 -3.87 -7.47
C ASP A 123 7.20 -2.50 -6.90
N LEU A 124 5.94 -2.29 -6.53
CA LEU A 124 5.50 -1.05 -5.93
C LEU A 124 6.18 -0.80 -4.59
N ARG A 125 6.30 -1.84 -3.77
CA ARG A 125 6.98 -1.74 -2.48
C ARG A 125 8.46 -1.41 -2.68
N ARG A 126 9.12 -2.06 -3.65
CA ARG A 126 10.51 -1.75 -3.98
C ARG A 126 10.68 -0.30 -4.42
N ASP A 127 9.77 0.20 -5.23
CA ASP A 127 9.82 1.59 -5.67
C ASP A 127 9.74 2.54 -4.46
N TRP A 128 8.85 2.25 -3.51
CA TRP A 128 8.76 3.02 -2.28
C TRP A 128 10.07 2.97 -1.50
N ILE A 129 10.68 1.79 -1.34
CA ILE A 129 11.94 1.64 -0.62
C ILE A 129 13.03 2.46 -1.29
N VAL A 130 13.14 2.39 -2.61
CA VAL A 130 14.14 3.15 -3.38
C VAL A 130 13.96 4.65 -3.15
N ARG A 131 12.71 5.14 -3.17
CA ARG A 131 12.45 6.56 -2.91
C ARG A 131 12.83 6.96 -1.48
N GLN A 132 12.60 6.07 -0.51
CA GLN A 132 13.00 6.35 0.88
C GLN A 132 14.51 6.40 1.03
N ILE A 133 15.23 5.51 0.38
CA ILE A 133 16.69 5.51 0.40
C ILE A 133 17.22 6.83 -0.15
N LYS A 134 16.70 7.28 -1.26
CA LYS A 134 17.13 8.54 -1.89
C LYS A 134 16.83 9.75 -1.02
N ALA A 135 15.71 9.71 -0.29
CA ALA A 135 15.27 10.82 0.53
C ALA A 135 15.92 10.86 1.91
N SER A 136 16.18 9.69 2.53
CA SER A 136 16.50 9.60 3.95
C SER A 136 17.67 8.69 4.28
N GLY A 137 18.22 7.94 3.31
CA GLY A 137 19.30 7.01 3.53
C GLY A 137 18.85 5.64 4.00
N TRP A 138 19.83 4.69 4.01
CA TRP A 138 19.54 3.28 4.26
C TRP A 138 18.96 2.98 5.63
N ALA A 139 19.52 3.59 6.68
CA ALA A 139 19.06 3.30 8.03
C ALA A 139 17.61 3.70 8.25
N CYS A 140 17.23 4.86 7.72
CA CYS A 140 15.85 5.33 7.84
C CYS A 140 14.91 4.45 7.04
N ALA A 141 15.30 4.07 5.81
CA ALA A 141 14.49 3.20 4.97
C ALA A 141 14.28 1.84 5.62
N ALA A 142 15.34 1.25 6.18
CA ALA A 142 15.24 -0.04 6.87
C ALA A 142 14.28 0.04 8.06
N ARG A 143 14.38 1.09 8.85
CA ARG A 143 13.53 1.29 10.02
C ARG A 143 12.05 1.43 9.65
N VAL A 144 11.76 2.22 8.62
CA VAL A 144 10.38 2.47 8.19
C VAL A 144 9.79 1.26 7.47
N SER A 145 10.59 0.55 6.68
CA SER A 145 10.10 -0.60 5.92
C SER A 145 10.04 -1.88 6.74
N GLY A 146 10.66 -1.92 7.93
CA GLY A 146 10.75 -3.13 8.74
C GLY A 146 11.76 -4.14 8.22
N MET A 147 12.65 -3.73 7.30
CA MET A 147 13.69 -4.60 6.76
C MET A 147 15.04 -4.33 7.42
N ALA A 148 15.87 -5.36 7.54
CA ALA A 148 17.25 -5.17 7.94
C ALA A 148 18.00 -4.40 6.84
N VAL A 149 19.00 -3.61 7.23
CA VAL A 149 19.77 -2.81 6.26
C VAL A 149 20.33 -3.68 5.14
N GLY A 150 20.83 -4.86 5.47
CA GLY A 150 21.38 -5.77 4.46
C GLY A 150 20.37 -6.23 3.43
N SER A 151 19.08 -6.28 3.78
CA SER A 151 18.02 -6.71 2.87
C SER A 151 17.68 -5.68 1.80
N LEU A 152 18.16 -4.45 1.94
CA LEU A 152 17.88 -3.38 0.98
C LEU A 152 18.94 -3.28 -0.13
N ARG A 153 19.98 -4.07 -0.04
CA ARG A 153 21.06 -4.06 -1.02
C ARG A 153 20.83 -4.99 -2.18
#